data_ef32c2c335373ad3693b65ab7ce9af55
#
_entry.id   ef32c2c335373ad3693b65ab7ce9af55
#
_cell.length_a   1.000
_cell.length_b   1.000
_cell.length_c   1.000
_cell.angle_alpha   90.00
_cell.angle_beta   90.00
_cell.angle_gamma   90.00
#
_symmetry.space_group_name_H-M   'P 1'
#
loop_
_entity.id
_entity.type
_entity.pdbx_description
1 polymer ?
#
loop_
_entity_poly.entity_id
_entity_poly.type
_entity_poly.pdbx_seq_one_letter_code
_entity_poly.pdbx_strand_id
1 'polypeptide(L)'
;ENEAEDKTMTEAEITTPLALDPISDEISFDDFVKLDLRIARIARAEHVEGADKLLQLTLDLGGETRNVFAGIKSAYNPEDLEGRLTVMVANLAPRKMRFGISEGMVLAAGPGGSDLFILAPDEGAEPGMRVK
;
A
#
# COMPACT_ATOMS: atom_id res chain seq x y z
N GLU A 1 -16.98 -20.72 -31.73
CA GLU A 1 -16.92 -20.25 -31.33
C GLU A 1 -16.79 -19.16 -31.17
N ASN A 2 -17.05 -18.96 -30.87
CA ASN A 2 -16.90 -17.68 -30.97
C ASN A 2 -17.03 -16.96 -29.73
N GLU A 3 -15.97 -16.60 -29.19
CA GLU A 3 -15.98 -15.95 -27.94
C GLU A 3 -16.60 -14.63 -28.01
N ALA A 4 -16.71 -14.06 -29.16
CA ALA A 4 -17.32 -12.76 -29.28
C ALA A 4 -18.73 -12.78 -28.80
N GLU A 5 -19.33 -13.94 -28.78
CA GLU A 5 -20.69 -14.03 -28.31
C GLU A 5 -20.80 -14.09 -26.83
N ASP A 6 -19.68 -14.31 -26.17
CA ASP A 6 -19.70 -14.39 -24.74
C ASP A 6 -19.30 -13.10 -24.11
N LYS A 7 -19.88 -12.04 -24.54
CA LYS A 7 -19.57 -10.77 -23.95
C LYS A 7 -20.33 -10.51 -22.70
N THR A 8 -21.35 -11.29 -22.45
CA THR A 8 -22.12 -11.13 -21.22
C THR A 8 -21.31 -11.73 -20.08
N MET A 9 -20.96 -10.91 -19.14
CA MET A 9 -20.20 -11.37 -18.00
C MET A 9 -21.11 -12.04 -16.99
N THR A 10 -20.61 -13.07 -16.34
CA THR A 10 -21.33 -13.69 -15.23
C THR A 10 -21.31 -12.74 -14.05
N GLU A 11 -22.15 -13.03 -13.06
CA GLU A 11 -22.17 -12.23 -11.87
C GLU A 11 -20.81 -12.23 -11.16
N ALA A 12 -20.16 -13.39 -11.15
CA ALA A 12 -18.85 -13.48 -10.52
C ALA A 12 -17.81 -12.63 -11.25
N GLU A 13 -17.88 -12.60 -12.58
CA GLU A 13 -16.95 -11.80 -13.37
C GLU A 13 -17.19 -10.31 -13.17
N ILE A 14 -18.45 -9.90 -13.04
CA ILE A 14 -18.78 -8.49 -12.83
C ILE A 14 -18.25 -7.99 -11.50
N THR A 15 -18.18 -8.87 -10.50
CA THR A 15 -17.77 -8.48 -9.16
C THR A 15 -16.31 -8.80 -8.86
N THR A 16 -15.54 -9.26 -9.85
CA THR A 16 -14.11 -9.49 -9.62
C THR A 16 -13.40 -8.17 -9.38
N PRO A 17 -12.28 -8.21 -8.66
CA PRO A 17 -11.50 -6.97 -8.46
C PRO A 17 -11.18 -6.25 -9.76
N LEU A 18 -10.81 -6.99 -10.80
CA LEU A 18 -10.44 -6.37 -12.07
C LEU A 18 -11.64 -5.69 -12.73
N ALA A 19 -12.82 -6.30 -12.63
CA ALA A 19 -14.02 -5.70 -13.22
C ALA A 19 -14.46 -4.45 -12.47
N LEU A 20 -14.29 -4.46 -11.16
CA LEU A 20 -14.69 -3.31 -10.34
C LEU A 20 -13.70 -2.15 -10.44
N ASP A 21 -12.45 -2.44 -10.75
CA ASP A 21 -11.41 -1.42 -10.87
C ASP A 21 -10.52 -1.82 -12.05
N PRO A 22 -10.94 -1.50 -13.27
CA PRO A 22 -10.23 -1.95 -14.46
C PRO A 22 -8.84 -1.35 -14.59
N ILE A 23 -8.00 -2.01 -15.38
CA ILE A 23 -6.65 -1.55 -15.62
C ILE A 23 -6.68 -0.17 -16.28
N SER A 24 -5.86 0.73 -15.74
CA SER A 24 -5.74 2.09 -16.26
C SER A 24 -5.01 2.11 -17.59
N ASP A 25 -4.97 3.30 -18.19
CA ASP A 25 -4.27 3.49 -19.46
C ASP A 25 -2.79 3.18 -19.30
N GLU A 26 -2.19 2.82 -20.42
CA GLU A 26 -0.76 2.51 -20.46
C GLU A 26 0.08 3.69 -20.01
N ILE A 27 1.19 3.39 -19.37
CA ILE A 27 2.22 4.37 -19.08
C ILE A 27 3.55 3.83 -19.62
N SER A 28 4.51 4.71 -19.80
CA SER A 28 5.84 4.29 -20.24
C SER A 28 6.64 3.76 -19.04
N PHE A 29 7.70 3.03 -19.35
CA PHE A 29 8.62 2.62 -18.30
C PHE A 29 9.22 3.84 -17.59
N ASP A 30 9.47 4.91 -18.32
CA ASP A 30 10.00 6.14 -17.74
C ASP A 30 9.04 6.73 -16.70
N ASP A 31 7.74 6.58 -16.92
CA ASP A 31 6.78 7.03 -15.93
C ASP A 31 6.86 6.19 -14.67
N PHE A 32 7.04 4.89 -14.82
CA PHE A 32 7.13 4.00 -13.65
C PHE A 32 8.38 4.30 -12.83
N VAL A 33 9.52 4.57 -13.48
CA VAL A 33 10.76 4.78 -12.72
C VAL A 33 10.77 6.08 -11.94
N LYS A 34 9.78 6.94 -12.14
CA LYS A 34 9.65 8.13 -11.29
C LYS A 34 9.24 7.77 -9.87
N LEU A 35 8.60 6.63 -9.70
CA LEU A 35 8.24 6.16 -8.37
C LEU A 35 9.45 5.50 -7.71
N ASP A 36 9.73 5.90 -6.49
CA ASP A 36 10.78 5.25 -5.71
C ASP A 36 10.11 4.37 -4.66
N LEU A 37 9.98 3.10 -5.00
CA LEU A 37 9.36 2.12 -4.12
C LEU A 37 10.45 1.40 -3.36
N ARG A 38 10.33 1.36 -2.04
CA ARG A 38 11.34 0.72 -1.18
C ARG A 38 10.71 -0.27 -0.24
N ILE A 39 11.47 -1.32 0.04
CA ILE A 39 11.13 -2.22 1.13
C ILE A 39 11.41 -1.48 2.43
N ALA A 40 10.49 -1.53 3.36
CA ALA A 40 10.61 -0.89 4.66
C ALA A 40 10.14 -1.85 5.73
N ARG A 41 10.79 -1.79 6.91
CA ARG A 41 10.34 -2.56 8.06
C ARG A 41 9.45 -1.66 8.90
N ILE A 42 8.32 -2.18 9.29
CA ILE A 42 7.43 -1.45 10.21
C ILE A 42 8.02 -1.60 11.60
N ALA A 43 8.81 -0.59 12.01
CA ALA A 43 9.48 -0.63 13.30
C ALA A 43 8.50 -0.40 14.43
N ARG A 44 7.50 0.46 14.21
CA ARG A 44 6.46 0.75 15.20
C ARG A 44 5.16 0.99 14.48
N ALA A 45 4.07 0.60 15.12
CA ALA A 45 2.73 0.89 14.64
C ALA A 45 1.88 1.26 15.85
N GLU A 46 1.14 2.36 15.75
CA GLU A 46 0.39 2.90 16.88
C GLU A 46 -0.96 3.43 16.43
N HIS A 47 -1.90 3.39 17.36
CA HIS A 47 -3.16 4.10 17.15
C HIS A 47 -2.90 5.60 17.20
N VAL A 48 -3.74 6.36 16.51
CA VAL A 48 -3.67 7.82 16.53
C VAL A 48 -4.92 8.29 17.23
N GLU A 49 -4.72 9.00 18.34
CA GLU A 49 -5.84 9.50 19.11
C GLU A 49 -6.66 10.48 18.27
N GLY A 50 -7.96 10.25 18.22
CA GLY A 50 -8.85 11.11 17.45
C GLY A 50 -8.98 10.73 15.99
N ALA A 51 -8.24 9.72 15.51
CA ALA A 51 -8.33 9.28 14.14
C ALA A 51 -9.13 7.99 14.05
N ASP A 52 -10.09 7.97 13.13
CA ASP A 52 -10.96 6.81 12.99
C ASP A 52 -10.39 5.75 12.08
N LYS A 53 -9.51 6.13 11.16
CA LYS A 53 -9.07 5.22 10.10
C LYS A 53 -7.56 5.05 10.02
N LEU A 54 -6.80 5.86 10.76
CA LEU A 54 -5.36 5.92 10.59
C LEU A 54 -4.61 5.15 11.66
N LEU A 55 -3.55 4.48 11.24
CA LEU A 55 -2.48 4.04 12.12
C LEU A 55 -1.25 4.86 11.79
N GLN A 56 -0.44 5.13 12.81
CA GLN A 56 0.83 5.81 12.62
C GLN A 56 1.92 4.74 12.57
N LEU A 57 2.69 4.76 11.49
CA LEU A 57 3.74 3.78 11.27
C LEU A 57 5.09 4.49 11.26
N THR A 58 6.07 3.89 11.93
CA THR A 58 7.45 4.29 11.79
C THR A 58 8.10 3.25 10.88
N LEU A 59 8.52 3.68 9.70
CA LEU A 59 9.06 2.79 8.69
C LEU A 59 10.58 2.94 8.64
N ASP A 60 11.28 1.83 8.79
CA ASP A 60 12.73 1.79 8.77
C ASP A 60 13.19 1.39 7.37
N LEU A 61 13.97 2.27 6.74
CA LEU A 61 14.51 2.03 5.40
C LEU A 61 15.95 1.53 5.44
N GLY A 62 16.45 1.24 6.64
CA GLY A 62 17.80 0.70 6.76
C GLY A 62 18.88 1.77 6.87
N GLY A 63 18.52 2.99 7.06
CA GLY A 63 19.48 4.09 7.22
C GLY A 63 18.75 5.35 7.62
N GLU A 64 17.46 5.34 7.46
CA GLU A 64 16.62 6.43 7.92
C GLU A 64 15.24 5.88 8.20
N THR A 65 14.45 6.64 8.94
CA THR A 65 13.07 6.26 9.24
C THR A 65 12.14 7.30 8.66
N ARG A 66 10.92 6.86 8.39
CA ARG A 66 9.86 7.72 7.88
C ARG A 66 8.63 7.55 8.75
N ASN A 67 7.96 8.66 9.00
CA ASN A 67 6.68 8.66 9.70
C ASN A 67 5.57 8.66 8.68
N VAL A 68 4.68 7.66 8.71
CA VAL A 68 3.64 7.52 7.72
C VAL A 68 2.31 7.26 8.42
N PHE A 69 1.27 7.97 7.99
CA PHE A 69 -0.09 7.69 8.46
C PHE A 69 -0.78 6.87 7.38
N ALA A 70 -1.26 5.70 7.76
CA ALA A 70 -1.88 4.77 6.81
C ALA A 70 -3.31 4.48 7.23
N GLY A 71 -4.22 4.51 6.27
CA GLY A 71 -5.64 4.29 6.52
C GLY A 71 -6.00 2.82 6.63
N ILE A 72 -5.33 2.10 7.50
CA ILE A 72 -5.47 0.65 7.62
C ILE A 72 -5.95 0.20 8.99
N LYS A 73 -6.44 1.12 9.81
CA LYS A 73 -6.83 0.81 11.17
C LYS A 73 -7.92 -0.28 11.24
N SER A 74 -8.82 -0.28 10.28
CA SER A 74 -9.92 -1.26 10.27
C SER A 74 -9.45 -2.65 9.86
N ALA A 75 -8.27 -2.76 9.24
CA ALA A 75 -7.78 -4.02 8.72
C ALA A 75 -6.70 -4.65 9.58
N TYR A 76 -6.03 -3.87 10.43
CA TYR A 76 -4.87 -4.37 11.18
C TYR A 76 -4.84 -3.83 12.59
N ASN A 77 -4.41 -4.69 13.52
CA ASN A 77 -4.02 -4.24 14.85
C ASN A 77 -2.55 -3.82 14.78
N PRO A 78 -2.18 -2.71 15.44
CA PRO A 78 -0.80 -2.23 15.37
C PRO A 78 0.24 -3.28 15.76
N GLU A 79 -0.04 -4.03 16.81
CA GLU A 79 0.94 -5.02 17.29
C GLU A 79 1.18 -6.14 16.28
N ASP A 80 0.24 -6.38 15.37
CA ASP A 80 0.40 -7.41 14.35
C ASP A 80 1.25 -6.95 13.18
N LEU A 81 1.50 -5.65 13.10
CA LEU A 81 2.28 -5.07 12.00
C LEU A 81 3.75 -4.91 12.36
N GLU A 82 4.05 -4.74 13.64
CA GLU A 82 5.42 -4.43 14.03
C GLU A 82 6.37 -5.55 13.69
N GLY A 83 7.48 -5.20 13.08
CA GLY A 83 8.48 -6.14 12.64
C GLY A 83 8.32 -6.63 11.22
N ARG A 84 7.17 -6.38 10.58
CA ARG A 84 6.91 -6.88 9.24
C ARG A 84 7.54 -5.97 8.19
N LEU A 85 7.89 -6.58 7.06
CA LEU A 85 8.36 -5.83 5.90
C LEU A 85 7.19 -5.50 5.00
N THR A 86 7.24 -4.31 4.41
CA THR A 86 6.21 -3.88 3.48
C THR A 86 6.86 -3.03 2.39
N VAL A 87 6.06 -2.50 1.48
CA VAL A 87 6.53 -1.66 0.38
C VAL A 87 5.97 -0.26 0.57
N MET A 88 6.81 0.75 0.44
CA MET A 88 6.36 2.12 0.54
C MET A 88 6.81 2.94 -0.67
N VAL A 89 6.08 4.01 -0.93
CA VAL A 89 6.51 5.03 -1.89
C VAL A 89 7.36 6.02 -1.11
N ALA A 90 8.67 6.01 -1.38
CA ALA A 90 9.61 6.77 -0.57
C ALA A 90 9.79 8.20 -1.04
N ASN A 91 9.49 8.49 -2.31
CA ASN A 91 9.69 9.83 -2.83
C ASN A 91 8.38 10.61 -3.07
N LEU A 92 7.36 10.25 -2.32
CA LEU A 92 6.12 11.01 -2.34
C LEU A 92 6.31 12.27 -1.51
N ALA A 93 5.84 13.41 -2.00
CA ALA A 93 5.97 14.66 -1.27
C ALA A 93 5.28 14.52 0.10
N PRO A 94 5.90 15.04 1.17
CA PRO A 94 5.28 14.95 2.49
C PRO A 94 3.92 15.62 2.52
N ARG A 95 3.00 15.00 3.27
CA ARG A 95 1.65 15.52 3.42
C ARG A 95 1.46 16.01 4.85
N LYS A 96 1.05 17.27 4.97
CA LYS A 96 0.72 17.82 6.27
C LYS A 96 -0.71 17.40 6.60
N MET A 97 -0.87 16.66 7.67
CA MET A 97 -2.15 16.16 8.11
C MET A 97 -2.47 16.71 9.48
N ARG A 98 -3.71 16.53 9.91
CA ARG A 98 -4.14 17.01 11.22
C ARG A 98 -3.27 16.43 12.35
N PHE A 99 -2.80 15.20 12.18
CA PHE A 99 -2.09 14.49 13.24
C PHE A 99 -0.58 14.53 13.10
N GLY A 100 -0.05 15.18 12.05
CA GLY A 100 1.38 15.24 11.81
C GLY A 100 1.69 15.20 10.34
N ILE A 101 2.96 15.00 10.01
CA ILE A 101 3.41 14.96 8.64
C ILE A 101 3.62 13.51 8.22
N SER A 102 2.99 13.12 7.10
CA SER A 102 3.17 11.79 6.55
C SER A 102 4.24 11.86 5.47
N GLU A 103 5.28 11.06 5.60
CA GLU A 103 6.48 11.13 4.77
C GLU A 103 6.56 9.98 3.78
N GLY A 104 5.45 9.63 3.20
CA GLY A 104 5.38 8.56 2.22
C GLY A 104 4.05 7.85 2.31
N MET A 105 3.96 6.71 1.64
CA MET A 105 2.73 5.94 1.58
C MET A 105 3.06 4.45 1.56
N VAL A 106 2.33 3.68 2.34
CA VAL A 106 2.42 2.22 2.30
C VAL A 106 1.46 1.71 1.24
N LEU A 107 1.89 0.72 0.49
CA LEU A 107 1.04 0.12 -0.54
C LEU A 107 0.20 -1.00 0.03
N ALA A 108 -1.08 -0.97 -0.30
CA ALA A 108 -2.01 -2.01 0.12
C ALA A 108 -2.97 -2.29 -1.03
N ALA A 109 -3.39 -3.54 -1.13
CA ALA A 109 -4.36 -3.96 -2.13
C ALA A 109 -5.72 -4.09 -1.47
N GLY A 110 -6.78 -3.84 -2.24
CA GLY A 110 -8.14 -4.04 -1.78
C GLY A 110 -8.97 -2.77 -1.83
N PRO A 111 -10.28 -2.91 -1.70
CA PRO A 111 -11.19 -1.76 -1.87
C PRO A 111 -11.21 -0.80 -0.69
N GLY A 112 -10.79 -1.23 0.49
CA GLY A 112 -10.78 -0.34 1.64
C GLY A 112 -11.42 -0.95 2.87
N GLY A 113 -11.50 -0.17 3.95
CA GLY A 113 -12.07 -0.63 5.20
C GLY A 113 -11.29 -1.80 5.76
N SER A 114 -11.98 -2.89 6.07
CA SER A 114 -11.32 -4.09 6.58
C SER A 114 -10.74 -4.95 5.46
N ASP A 115 -11.01 -4.60 4.21
CA ASP A 115 -10.52 -5.36 3.05
C ASP A 115 -9.31 -4.66 2.44
N LEU A 116 -8.30 -4.46 3.24
CA LEU A 116 -7.01 -3.91 2.82
C LEU A 116 -5.91 -4.88 3.23
N PHE A 117 -5.00 -5.12 2.29
CA PHE A 117 -3.94 -6.10 2.48
C PHE A 117 -2.62 -5.45 2.11
N ILE A 118 -1.74 -5.23 3.08
CA ILE A 118 -0.46 -4.60 2.81
C ILE A 118 0.41 -5.54 1.98
N LEU A 119 1.25 -4.97 1.13
CA LEU A 119 2.15 -5.76 0.33
C LEU A 119 3.38 -6.13 1.14
N ALA A 120 3.89 -7.32 0.92
CA ALA A 120 5.08 -7.79 1.61
C ALA A 120 5.98 -8.54 0.63
N PRO A 121 7.31 -8.41 0.75
CA PRO A 121 8.21 -9.15 -0.12
C PRO A 121 8.39 -10.56 0.38
N ASP A 122 8.97 -11.40 -0.48
CA ASP A 122 9.39 -12.72 -0.07
C ASP A 122 10.51 -12.63 0.96
N GLU A 123 10.72 -13.75 1.62
CA GLU A 123 11.77 -13.88 2.61
C GLU A 123 13.14 -13.60 1.99
N GLY A 124 13.96 -12.85 2.68
CA GLY A 124 15.29 -12.50 2.21
C GLY A 124 15.44 -11.05 1.80
N ALA A 125 14.34 -10.35 1.58
CA ALA A 125 14.41 -8.93 1.27
C ALA A 125 14.78 -8.13 2.51
N GLU A 126 15.42 -6.99 2.30
CA GLU A 126 15.89 -6.14 3.38
C GLU A 126 15.40 -4.72 3.21
N PRO A 127 15.24 -3.99 4.32
CA PRO A 127 14.85 -2.58 4.24
C PRO A 127 15.80 -1.79 3.37
N GLY A 128 15.24 -0.89 2.57
CA GLY A 128 16.02 -0.05 1.67
C GLY A 128 16.15 -0.59 0.27
N MET A 129 15.85 -1.86 0.04
CA MET A 129 15.91 -2.41 -1.32
C MET A 129 14.84 -1.76 -2.18
N ARG A 130 15.23 -1.39 -3.40
CA ARG A 130 14.31 -0.75 -4.33
C ARG A 130 13.50 -1.78 -5.08
N VAL A 131 12.21 -1.51 -5.18
CA VAL A 131 11.28 -2.33 -5.97
C VAL A 131 11.24 -1.77 -7.37
N LYS A 132 11.42 -2.65 -8.34
CA LYS A 132 11.48 -2.22 -9.75
C LYS A 132 11.00 -3.31 -10.70
#